data_a8076bad59126917b34200172f63c929
#
_entry.id   a8076bad59126917b34200172f63c929
#
_cell.length_a   1.000
_cell.length_b   1.000
_cell.length_c   1.000
_cell.angle_alpha   90.00
_cell.angle_beta   90.00
_cell.angle_gamma   90.00
#
_symmetry.space_group_name_H-M   'P 1'
#
loop_
_entity.id
_entity.type
_entity.pdbx_description
1 polymer ?
#
loop_
_entity_poly.entity_id
_entity_poly.type
_entity_poly.pdbx_seq_one_letter_code
_entity_poly.pdbx_strand_id
1 'polypeptide(L)'
;KECRPDGTTNKQGKERRTQAKSILLGVLYGRGEASIAEQLGCTVEKAKSIKQSVFKGFPAIKQFEQDSLDMAYDMGYVTTVCGRKRRLPDLQLDEFEFSWLNGAPPDDDLLDFDFMNEPEYNETEIPEETIRYYTNKLSNCWGKEKQKIYAEATEEGIRIVDNGGKIADATRQCVNSRIQGSAADLTRLAMIKLNSSKELKDLGFRLLIPVHDEVIAECPQENAKQCAKLLADTMSQAAENILEMPIKCDVTITKEWYGKEIQ
;
A
#
# COMPACT_ATOMS: atom_id res chain seq x y z
N LYS A 1 6.17 -31.89 14.52
CA LYS A 1 7.50 -32.41 14.09
C LYS A 1 8.41 -31.30 13.55
N GLU A 2 7.89 -30.14 13.23
CA GLU A 2 8.65 -28.98 12.70
C GLU A 2 9.10 -27.99 13.81
N CYS A 3 8.42 -28.02 14.95
CA CYS A 3 8.83 -27.30 16.16
C CYS A 3 9.44 -28.28 17.16
N ARG A 4 10.49 -27.82 17.84
CA ARG A 4 11.07 -28.55 18.98
C ARG A 4 10.23 -28.34 20.24
N PRO A 5 10.37 -29.19 21.27
CA PRO A 5 9.63 -29.03 22.53
C PRO A 5 9.87 -27.68 23.22
N ASP A 6 11.01 -27.04 22.96
CA ASP A 6 11.39 -25.70 23.46
C ASP A 6 10.74 -24.54 22.66
N GLY A 7 9.87 -24.81 21.70
CA GLY A 7 9.24 -23.83 20.84
C GLY A 7 10.11 -23.33 19.66
N THR A 8 11.37 -23.81 19.55
CA THR A 8 12.21 -23.45 18.41
C THR A 8 11.84 -24.24 17.16
N THR A 9 11.93 -23.64 15.97
CA THR A 9 11.68 -24.30 14.70
C THR A 9 12.97 -24.84 14.12
N ASN A 10 12.92 -26.03 13.49
CA ASN A 10 14.01 -26.52 12.67
C ASN A 10 14.15 -25.67 11.38
N LYS A 11 15.21 -25.90 10.57
CA LYS A 11 15.44 -25.15 9.33
C LYS A 11 14.25 -25.18 8.39
N GLN A 12 13.64 -26.33 8.21
CA GLN A 12 12.48 -26.55 7.35
C GLN A 12 11.22 -25.80 7.88
N GLY A 13 11.01 -25.81 9.19
CA GLY A 13 9.93 -25.05 9.83
C GLY A 13 10.12 -23.54 9.69
N LYS A 14 11.35 -23.04 9.75
CA LYS A 14 11.67 -21.62 9.50
C LYS A 14 11.34 -21.24 8.05
N GLU A 15 11.74 -22.06 7.08
CA GLU A 15 11.46 -21.81 5.66
C GLU A 15 9.96 -21.77 5.38
N ARG A 16 9.19 -22.73 5.89
CA ARG A 16 7.72 -22.76 5.75
C ARG A 16 7.04 -21.58 6.42
N ARG A 17 7.52 -21.17 7.60
CA ARG A 17 7.01 -19.96 8.28
C ARG A 17 7.27 -18.72 7.46
N THR A 18 8.46 -18.57 6.88
CA THR A 18 8.82 -17.44 6.02
C THR A 18 7.95 -17.40 4.77
N GLN A 19 7.71 -18.54 4.13
CA GLN A 19 6.81 -18.64 2.98
C GLN A 19 5.37 -18.26 3.37
N ALA A 20 4.84 -18.81 4.46
CA ALA A 20 3.50 -18.48 4.94
C ALA A 20 3.35 -16.99 5.28
N LYS A 21 4.36 -16.38 5.93
CA LYS A 21 4.39 -14.93 6.20
C LYS A 21 4.36 -14.12 4.91
N SER A 22 5.17 -14.50 3.93
CA SER A 22 5.23 -13.78 2.64
C SER A 22 3.92 -13.87 1.85
N ILE A 23 3.25 -15.04 1.89
CA ILE A 23 1.94 -15.22 1.26
C ILE A 23 0.89 -14.37 1.97
N LEU A 24 0.81 -14.47 3.30
CA LEU A 24 -0.16 -13.71 4.09
C LEU A 24 0.00 -12.20 3.86
N LEU A 25 1.22 -11.70 3.92
CA LEU A 25 1.50 -10.29 3.64
C LEU A 25 1.18 -9.92 2.19
N GLY A 26 1.48 -10.82 1.23
CA GLY A 26 1.12 -10.61 -0.17
C GLY A 26 -0.39 -10.49 -0.37
N VAL A 27 -1.18 -11.34 0.29
CA VAL A 27 -2.65 -11.27 0.27
C VAL A 27 -3.14 -9.97 0.90
N LEU A 28 -2.65 -9.63 2.09
CA LEU A 28 -3.01 -8.41 2.82
C LEU A 28 -2.71 -7.12 2.04
N TYR A 29 -1.65 -7.13 1.25
CA TYR A 29 -1.23 -5.98 0.43
C TYR A 29 -1.77 -6.02 -1.00
N GLY A 30 -2.83 -6.82 -1.25
CA GLY A 30 -3.53 -6.83 -2.54
C GLY A 30 -2.73 -7.43 -3.69
N ARG A 31 -1.76 -8.33 -3.41
CA ARG A 31 -1.03 -9.02 -4.46
C ARG A 31 -1.98 -9.88 -5.31
N GLY A 32 -1.86 -9.79 -6.64
CA GLY A 32 -2.65 -10.58 -7.58
C GLY A 32 -2.32 -12.07 -7.55
N GLU A 33 -3.28 -12.90 -7.94
CA GLU A 33 -3.15 -14.36 -7.94
C GLU A 33 -1.99 -14.87 -8.79
N ALA A 34 -1.73 -14.23 -9.93
CA ALA A 34 -0.60 -14.58 -10.81
C ALA A 34 0.76 -14.44 -10.11
N SER A 35 0.98 -13.32 -9.39
CA SER A 35 2.21 -13.09 -8.64
C SER A 35 2.37 -14.04 -7.44
N ILE A 36 1.25 -14.41 -6.78
CA ILE A 36 1.26 -15.42 -5.71
C ILE A 36 1.58 -16.79 -6.30
N ALA A 37 1.01 -17.14 -7.45
CA ALA A 37 1.25 -18.40 -8.16
C ALA A 37 2.72 -18.56 -8.55
N GLU A 38 3.33 -17.51 -9.12
CA GLU A 38 4.76 -17.47 -9.49
C GLU A 38 5.65 -17.67 -8.25
N GLN A 39 5.38 -16.96 -7.16
CA GLN A 39 6.16 -17.08 -5.92
C GLN A 39 6.08 -18.47 -5.29
N LEU A 40 4.93 -19.13 -5.41
CA LEU A 40 4.70 -20.47 -4.85
C LEU A 40 5.07 -21.61 -5.80
N GLY A 41 5.37 -21.32 -7.07
CA GLY A 41 5.54 -22.35 -8.11
C GLY A 41 4.28 -23.19 -8.30
N CYS A 42 3.09 -22.59 -8.23
CA CYS A 42 1.82 -23.28 -8.38
C CYS A 42 0.94 -22.64 -9.46
N THR A 43 -0.22 -23.27 -9.75
CA THR A 43 -1.17 -22.70 -10.72
C THR A 43 -1.92 -21.49 -10.14
N VAL A 44 -2.45 -20.63 -11.01
CA VAL A 44 -3.22 -19.46 -10.63
C VAL A 44 -4.50 -19.85 -9.85
N GLU A 45 -5.14 -20.95 -10.24
CA GLU A 45 -6.32 -21.50 -9.55
C GLU A 45 -5.97 -21.90 -8.11
N LYS A 46 -4.78 -22.48 -7.90
CA LYS A 46 -4.30 -22.83 -6.57
C LYS A 46 -4.00 -21.58 -5.73
N ALA A 47 -3.38 -20.57 -6.31
CA ALA A 47 -3.14 -19.30 -5.65
C ALA A 47 -4.46 -18.59 -5.25
N LYS A 48 -5.46 -18.60 -6.14
CA LYS A 48 -6.83 -18.11 -5.87
C LYS A 48 -7.48 -18.85 -4.70
N SER A 49 -7.38 -20.18 -4.67
CA SER A 49 -7.89 -21.00 -3.56
C SER A 49 -7.21 -20.66 -2.23
N ILE A 50 -5.89 -20.45 -2.23
CA ILE A 50 -5.15 -20.03 -1.04
C ILE A 50 -5.62 -18.66 -0.55
N LYS A 51 -5.75 -17.66 -1.44
CA LYS A 51 -6.25 -16.32 -1.12
C LYS A 51 -7.65 -16.38 -0.51
N GLN A 52 -8.55 -17.16 -1.11
CA GLN A 52 -9.90 -17.36 -0.58
C GLN A 52 -9.89 -18.03 0.82
N SER A 53 -8.99 -18.98 1.03
CA SER A 53 -8.85 -19.65 2.34
C SER A 53 -8.37 -18.69 3.43
N VAL A 54 -7.47 -17.74 3.10
CA VAL A 54 -7.03 -16.69 4.02
C VAL A 54 -8.20 -15.79 4.41
N PHE A 55 -8.98 -15.30 3.45
CA PHE A 55 -10.14 -14.44 3.75
C PHE A 55 -11.25 -15.19 4.49
N LYS A 56 -11.44 -16.49 4.20
CA LYS A 56 -12.39 -17.32 4.94
C LYS A 56 -11.94 -17.54 6.39
N GLY A 57 -10.63 -17.72 6.62
CA GLY A 57 -10.07 -17.86 7.97
C GLY A 57 -10.05 -16.56 8.78
N PHE A 58 -9.96 -15.43 8.09
CA PHE A 58 -9.85 -14.09 8.69
C PHE A 58 -10.80 -13.09 8.01
N PRO A 59 -12.12 -13.22 8.20
CA PRO A 59 -13.10 -12.39 7.51
C PRO A 59 -12.95 -10.88 7.81
N ALA A 60 -12.45 -10.52 9.00
CA ALA A 60 -12.19 -9.14 9.38
C ALA A 60 -11.16 -8.45 8.47
N ILE A 61 -10.25 -9.20 7.82
CA ILE A 61 -9.29 -8.63 6.88
C ILE A 61 -10.02 -8.09 5.65
N LYS A 62 -10.97 -8.86 5.11
CA LYS A 62 -11.75 -8.44 3.95
C LYS A 62 -12.62 -7.21 4.28
N GLN A 63 -13.20 -7.18 5.48
CA GLN A 63 -13.95 -6.03 5.95
C GLN A 63 -13.06 -4.79 6.06
N PHE A 64 -11.86 -4.93 6.64
CA PHE A 64 -10.90 -3.84 6.74
C PHE A 64 -10.45 -3.29 5.37
N GLU A 65 -10.28 -4.17 4.37
CA GLU A 65 -10.01 -3.73 2.98
C GLU A 65 -11.17 -2.89 2.47
N GLN A 66 -12.42 -3.37 2.61
CA GLN A 66 -13.60 -2.64 2.13
C GLN A 66 -13.77 -1.31 2.85
N ASP A 67 -13.72 -1.28 4.19
CA ASP A 67 -13.81 -0.04 4.98
C ASP A 67 -12.72 0.97 4.59
N SER A 68 -11.54 0.48 4.19
CA SER A 68 -10.44 1.34 3.76
C SER A 68 -10.71 1.97 2.39
N LEU A 69 -11.29 1.22 1.48
CA LEU A 69 -11.68 1.71 0.17
C LEU A 69 -12.85 2.70 0.29
N ASP A 70 -13.89 2.35 1.04
CA ASP A 70 -15.05 3.21 1.23
C ASP A 70 -14.61 4.57 1.84
N MET A 71 -13.76 4.54 2.86
CA MET A 71 -13.17 5.77 3.42
C MET A 71 -12.42 6.59 2.37
N ALA A 72 -11.62 5.94 1.52
CA ALA A 72 -10.83 6.63 0.52
C ALA A 72 -11.70 7.23 -0.60
N TYR A 73 -12.76 6.55 -1.03
CA TYR A 73 -13.71 7.08 -2.01
C TYR A 73 -14.54 8.24 -1.45
N ASP A 74 -15.03 8.11 -0.22
CA ASP A 74 -15.89 9.13 0.41
C ASP A 74 -15.11 10.40 0.78
N MET A 75 -13.90 10.24 1.31
CA MET A 75 -13.12 11.35 1.89
C MET A 75 -11.92 11.79 1.03
N GLY A 76 -11.53 11.02 0.01
CA GLY A 76 -10.31 11.24 -0.77
C GLY A 76 -9.02 10.90 -0.02
N TYR A 77 -9.10 10.29 1.16
CA TYR A 77 -7.94 9.87 1.97
C TYR A 77 -8.28 8.72 2.90
N VAL A 78 -7.24 8.02 3.37
CA VAL A 78 -7.34 7.09 4.50
C VAL A 78 -6.55 7.62 5.70
N THR A 79 -6.85 7.09 6.90
CA THR A 79 -6.17 7.49 8.14
C THR A 79 -5.43 6.31 8.78
N THR A 80 -4.29 6.63 9.41
CA THR A 80 -3.60 5.72 10.33
C THR A 80 -4.32 5.64 11.66
N VAL A 81 -3.91 4.72 12.55
CA VAL A 81 -4.44 4.62 13.92
C VAL A 81 -4.23 5.91 14.74
N CYS A 82 -3.23 6.72 14.40
CA CYS A 82 -2.96 8.01 15.01
C CYS A 82 -3.66 9.18 14.31
N GLY A 83 -4.55 8.92 13.35
CA GLY A 83 -5.32 9.95 12.63
C GLY A 83 -4.55 10.67 11.52
N ARG A 84 -3.32 10.25 11.19
CA ARG A 84 -2.56 10.86 10.10
C ARG A 84 -3.19 10.49 8.75
N LYS A 85 -3.44 11.50 7.92
CA LYS A 85 -4.12 11.36 6.63
C LYS A 85 -3.14 11.00 5.50
N ARG A 86 -3.51 10.03 4.68
CA ARG A 86 -2.90 9.72 3.39
C ARG A 86 -3.91 10.01 2.29
N ARG A 87 -3.70 11.07 1.52
CA ARG A 87 -4.53 11.42 0.35
C ARG A 87 -4.25 10.46 -0.80
N LEU A 88 -5.30 10.09 -1.52
CA LEU A 88 -5.28 9.14 -2.63
C LEU A 88 -6.08 9.72 -3.81
N PRO A 89 -5.60 10.81 -4.45
CA PRO A 89 -6.32 11.49 -5.52
C PRO A 89 -6.58 10.58 -6.72
N ASP A 90 -5.70 9.61 -6.98
CA ASP A 90 -5.84 8.70 -8.12
C ASP A 90 -7.06 7.78 -8.04
N LEU A 91 -7.69 7.63 -6.86
CA LEU A 91 -8.96 6.89 -6.71
C LEU A 91 -10.17 7.68 -7.22
N GLN A 92 -10.03 8.99 -7.39
CA GLN A 92 -11.10 9.87 -7.89
C GLN A 92 -11.01 10.07 -9.41
N LEU A 93 -10.02 9.46 -10.08
CA LEU A 93 -9.88 9.53 -11.52
C LEU A 93 -10.91 8.64 -12.20
N ASP A 94 -11.41 9.10 -13.32
CA ASP A 94 -12.15 8.24 -14.24
C ASP A 94 -11.21 7.18 -14.83
N GLU A 95 -11.72 5.96 -15.07
CA GLU A 95 -10.94 4.87 -15.63
C GLU A 95 -10.31 5.26 -16.97
N PHE A 96 -11.07 6.00 -17.79
CA PHE A 96 -10.61 6.57 -19.04
C PHE A 96 -10.94 8.06 -19.09
N GLU A 97 -9.91 8.87 -19.30
CA GLU A 97 -10.06 10.31 -19.56
C GLU A 97 -9.94 10.57 -21.05
N PHE A 98 -10.86 11.38 -21.58
CA PHE A 98 -10.96 11.72 -22.99
C PHE A 98 -10.65 13.19 -23.20
N SER A 99 -9.87 13.50 -24.22
CA SER A 99 -9.60 14.87 -24.64
C SER A 99 -9.30 14.94 -26.13
N TRP A 100 -9.55 16.08 -26.76
CA TRP A 100 -9.09 16.31 -28.13
C TRP A 100 -7.58 16.36 -28.20
N LEU A 101 -6.97 15.76 -29.24
CA LEU A 101 -5.51 15.71 -29.41
C LEU A 101 -4.87 17.09 -29.49
N ASN A 102 -5.56 18.04 -30.15
CA ASN A 102 -5.09 19.40 -30.36
C ASN A 102 -5.82 20.43 -29.48
N GLY A 103 -6.57 19.99 -28.47
CA GLY A 103 -7.36 20.86 -27.59
C GLY A 103 -8.66 21.35 -28.21
N ALA A 104 -8.97 20.94 -29.44
CA ALA A 104 -10.20 21.23 -30.16
C ALA A 104 -10.58 20.03 -31.01
N PRO A 105 -11.87 19.84 -31.38
CA PRO A 105 -12.28 18.86 -32.35
C PRO A 105 -11.50 19.03 -33.66
N PRO A 106 -11.21 17.94 -34.42
CA PRO A 106 -10.62 18.08 -35.73
C PRO A 106 -11.55 18.98 -36.60
N ASP A 107 -10.92 19.89 -37.34
CA ASP A 107 -11.65 20.74 -38.31
C ASP A 107 -12.37 19.81 -39.30
N ASP A 108 -13.61 19.48 -38.99
CA ASP A 108 -14.53 18.91 -39.98
C ASP A 108 -14.82 20.05 -40.96
N ASP A 109 -14.44 19.79 -42.20
CA ASP A 109 -14.52 20.71 -43.32
C ASP A 109 -15.65 21.72 -43.17
N LEU A 110 -15.29 22.99 -43.28
CA LEU A 110 -16.06 24.16 -43.59
C LEU A 110 -17.42 23.86 -44.34
N LEU A 111 -18.34 23.16 -43.71
CA LEU A 111 -19.68 22.92 -44.24
C LEU A 111 -20.70 23.72 -43.45
N ASP A 112 -21.11 24.82 -44.08
CA ASP A 112 -22.28 25.62 -43.79
C ASP A 112 -22.42 26.15 -42.35
N PHE A 113 -21.72 27.25 -42.11
CA PHE A 113 -22.05 28.17 -41.03
C PHE A 113 -23.48 28.74 -41.32
N ASP A 114 -24.49 28.16 -40.70
CA ASP A 114 -25.79 28.79 -40.56
C ASP A 114 -25.70 29.83 -39.43
N PHE A 115 -25.50 31.08 -39.80
CA PHE A 115 -25.23 32.24 -38.96
C PHE A 115 -26.35 32.59 -37.97
N MET A 116 -27.44 31.80 -37.91
CA MET A 116 -28.66 32.11 -37.17
C MET A 116 -28.93 31.23 -35.94
N ASN A 117 -28.20 30.16 -35.74
CA ASN A 117 -28.31 29.32 -34.54
C ASN A 117 -26.92 29.15 -33.91
N GLU A 118 -26.65 29.89 -32.84
CA GLU A 118 -25.52 29.56 -31.96
C GLU A 118 -25.79 28.18 -31.33
N PRO A 119 -24.98 27.15 -31.59
CA PRO A 119 -25.15 25.90 -30.88
C PRO A 119 -24.75 26.13 -29.42
N GLU A 120 -25.68 25.85 -28.54
CA GLU A 120 -25.50 25.87 -27.06
C GLU A 120 -24.56 24.77 -26.57
N TYR A 121 -23.76 24.17 -27.47
CA TYR A 121 -22.80 23.13 -27.18
C TYR A 121 -21.40 23.72 -26.99
N ASN A 122 -20.78 23.38 -25.86
CA ASN A 122 -19.34 23.60 -25.64
C ASN A 122 -18.57 22.79 -26.69
N GLU A 123 -18.21 23.37 -27.82
CA GLU A 123 -17.46 22.73 -28.93
C GLU A 123 -16.10 22.15 -28.51
N THR A 124 -15.69 22.35 -27.24
CA THR A 124 -14.45 21.84 -26.66
C THR A 124 -14.60 20.49 -25.99
N GLU A 125 -15.81 19.99 -25.75
CA GLU A 125 -16.05 18.72 -25.06
C GLU A 125 -16.33 17.59 -26.07
N ILE A 126 -15.77 16.41 -25.79
CA ILE A 126 -16.06 15.20 -26.58
C ILE A 126 -17.48 14.74 -26.30
N PRO A 127 -18.31 14.42 -27.33
CA PRO A 127 -19.67 13.97 -27.14
C PRO A 127 -19.77 12.74 -26.20
N GLU A 128 -20.75 12.75 -25.31
CA GLU A 128 -20.96 11.62 -24.35
C GLU A 128 -21.15 10.27 -25.05
N GLU A 129 -21.77 10.25 -26.24
CA GLU A 129 -21.94 9.02 -27.02
C GLU A 129 -20.60 8.43 -27.46
N THR A 130 -19.66 9.27 -27.86
CA THR A 130 -18.28 8.89 -28.23
C THR A 130 -17.52 8.38 -27.03
N ILE A 131 -17.60 9.07 -25.89
CA ILE A 131 -17.01 8.62 -24.61
C ILE A 131 -17.56 7.23 -24.25
N ARG A 132 -18.89 7.07 -24.30
CA ARG A 132 -19.55 5.78 -23.99
C ARG A 132 -19.13 4.68 -24.96
N TYR A 133 -19.01 4.98 -26.24
CA TYR A 133 -18.59 4.03 -27.26
C TYR A 133 -17.20 3.48 -26.97
N TYR A 134 -16.20 4.36 -26.77
CA TYR A 134 -14.83 3.95 -26.49
C TYR A 134 -14.68 3.29 -25.13
N THR A 135 -15.35 3.78 -24.08
CA THR A 135 -15.36 3.17 -22.75
C THR A 135 -15.86 1.73 -22.81
N ASN A 136 -16.98 1.46 -23.50
CA ASN A 136 -17.51 0.11 -23.65
C ASN A 136 -16.55 -0.81 -24.42
N LYS A 137 -15.91 -0.32 -25.48
CA LYS A 137 -14.90 -1.10 -26.21
C LYS A 137 -13.69 -1.44 -25.33
N LEU A 138 -13.16 -0.46 -24.63
CA LEU A 138 -11.96 -0.61 -23.81
C LEU A 138 -12.16 -1.50 -22.58
N SER A 139 -13.32 -1.41 -21.93
CA SER A 139 -13.67 -2.23 -20.76
C SER A 139 -13.76 -3.73 -21.08
N ASN A 140 -13.97 -4.10 -22.34
CA ASN A 140 -14.10 -5.48 -22.79
C ASN A 140 -12.88 -6.02 -23.57
N CYS A 141 -11.79 -5.23 -23.66
CA CYS A 141 -10.62 -5.56 -24.47
C CYS A 141 -9.34 -5.65 -23.65
N TRP A 142 -8.35 -6.42 -24.15
CA TRP A 142 -7.08 -6.65 -23.47
C TRP A 142 -5.90 -6.61 -24.46
N GLY A 143 -4.75 -6.16 -23.98
CA GLY A 143 -3.49 -6.24 -24.70
C GLY A 143 -3.51 -5.54 -26.07
N LYS A 144 -3.25 -6.29 -27.15
CA LYS A 144 -3.16 -5.73 -28.53
C LYS A 144 -4.47 -5.14 -29.05
N GLU A 145 -5.62 -5.60 -28.54
CA GLU A 145 -6.92 -5.08 -28.95
C GLU A 145 -7.15 -3.67 -28.41
N LYS A 146 -6.76 -3.42 -27.15
CA LYS A 146 -6.77 -2.05 -26.57
C LYS A 146 -5.94 -1.09 -27.44
N GLN A 147 -4.76 -1.51 -27.90
CA GLN A 147 -3.89 -0.66 -28.73
C GLN A 147 -4.55 -0.27 -30.06
N LYS A 148 -5.33 -1.16 -30.67
CA LYS A 148 -6.10 -0.83 -31.89
C LYS A 148 -7.17 0.21 -31.62
N ILE A 149 -7.85 0.11 -30.49
CA ILE A 149 -8.90 1.09 -30.10
C ILE A 149 -8.28 2.46 -29.83
N TYR A 150 -7.11 2.53 -29.18
CA TYR A 150 -6.40 3.80 -29.01
C TYR A 150 -5.93 4.40 -30.33
N ALA A 151 -5.51 3.58 -31.30
CA ALA A 151 -5.15 4.05 -32.63
C ALA A 151 -6.38 4.58 -33.37
N GLU A 152 -7.53 3.87 -33.34
CA GLU A 152 -8.81 4.29 -33.91
C GLU A 152 -9.24 5.66 -33.35
N ALA A 153 -9.23 5.82 -32.01
CA ALA A 153 -9.56 7.08 -31.37
C ALA A 153 -8.59 8.22 -31.76
N THR A 154 -7.30 7.89 -31.90
CA THR A 154 -6.28 8.86 -32.35
C THR A 154 -6.53 9.34 -33.78
N GLU A 155 -6.95 8.46 -34.69
CA GLU A 155 -7.34 8.81 -36.07
C GLU A 155 -8.56 9.74 -36.09
N GLU A 156 -9.48 9.63 -35.12
CA GLU A 156 -10.61 10.53 -34.92
C GLU A 156 -10.24 11.83 -34.16
N GLY A 157 -8.97 12.05 -33.88
CA GLY A 157 -8.49 13.24 -33.17
C GLY A 157 -8.67 13.17 -31.64
N ILE A 158 -9.02 12.00 -31.09
CA ILE A 158 -9.29 11.78 -29.67
C ILE A 158 -8.09 11.17 -28.96
N ARG A 159 -7.68 11.77 -27.85
CA ARG A 159 -6.71 11.23 -26.91
C ARG A 159 -7.44 10.54 -25.75
N ILE A 160 -7.11 9.29 -25.50
CA ILE A 160 -7.61 8.52 -24.36
C ILE A 160 -6.45 8.24 -23.40
N VAL A 161 -6.64 8.58 -22.12
CA VAL A 161 -5.70 8.25 -21.04
C VAL A 161 -6.32 7.14 -20.20
N ASP A 162 -5.62 6.00 -20.10
CA ASP A 162 -6.02 4.86 -19.26
C ASP A 162 -5.46 5.05 -17.85
N ASN A 163 -6.32 5.33 -16.90
CA ASN A 163 -5.98 5.50 -15.49
C ASN A 163 -6.13 4.20 -14.67
N GLY A 164 -6.57 3.10 -15.27
CA GLY A 164 -6.81 1.83 -14.57
C GLY A 164 -5.61 1.36 -13.75
N GLY A 165 -4.40 1.57 -14.24
CA GLY A 165 -3.16 1.27 -13.52
C GLY A 165 -2.99 2.13 -12.27
N LYS A 166 -3.22 3.45 -12.36
CA LYS A 166 -3.13 4.39 -11.23
C LYS A 166 -4.20 4.09 -10.17
N ILE A 167 -5.43 3.85 -10.59
CA ILE A 167 -6.54 3.49 -9.70
C ILE A 167 -6.23 2.18 -8.98
N ALA A 168 -5.74 1.16 -9.68
CA ALA A 168 -5.36 -0.11 -9.08
C ALA A 168 -4.20 0.05 -8.07
N ASP A 169 -3.23 0.90 -8.34
CA ASP A 169 -2.15 1.22 -7.41
C ASP A 169 -2.66 1.96 -6.17
N ALA A 170 -3.51 2.96 -6.36
CA ALA A 170 -4.13 3.70 -5.27
C ALA A 170 -5.02 2.79 -4.39
N THR A 171 -5.76 1.87 -4.99
CA THR A 171 -6.53 0.83 -4.29
C THR A 171 -5.64 0.01 -3.36
N ARG A 172 -4.49 -0.47 -3.84
CA ARG A 172 -3.51 -1.17 -3.00
C ARG A 172 -2.92 -0.29 -1.90
N GLN A 173 -2.71 0.99 -2.20
CA GLN A 173 -2.19 1.96 -1.23
C GLN A 173 -3.16 2.26 -0.08
N CYS A 174 -4.47 2.09 -0.25
CA CYS A 174 -5.46 2.29 0.82
C CYS A 174 -5.11 1.46 2.06
N VAL A 175 -5.06 0.14 1.89
CA VAL A 175 -4.76 -0.81 2.98
C VAL A 175 -3.34 -0.64 3.49
N ASN A 176 -2.37 -0.57 2.56
CA ASN A 176 -0.95 -0.42 2.89
C ASN A 176 -0.68 0.83 3.73
N SER A 177 -1.27 1.96 3.36
CA SER A 177 -1.06 3.23 4.07
C SER A 177 -1.64 3.21 5.47
N ARG A 178 -2.75 2.52 5.69
CA ARG A 178 -3.33 2.35 7.03
C ARG A 178 -2.44 1.48 7.91
N ILE A 179 -1.96 0.34 7.42
CA ILE A 179 -1.15 -0.61 8.20
C ILE A 179 0.27 -0.08 8.39
N GLN A 180 1.01 0.17 7.30
CA GLN A 180 2.40 0.61 7.38
C GLN A 180 2.53 2.02 7.94
N GLY A 181 1.58 2.91 7.61
CA GLY A 181 1.51 4.24 8.19
C GLY A 181 1.31 4.20 9.69
N SER A 182 0.44 3.32 10.20
CA SER A 182 0.23 3.12 11.63
C SER A 182 1.49 2.58 12.31
N ALA A 183 2.16 1.59 11.73
CA ALA A 183 3.42 1.09 12.25
C ALA A 183 4.48 2.20 12.35
N ALA A 184 4.61 3.03 11.31
CA ALA A 184 5.53 4.18 11.34
C ALA A 184 5.16 5.22 12.40
N ASP A 185 3.88 5.45 12.65
CA ASP A 185 3.43 6.37 13.71
C ASP A 185 3.78 5.82 15.10
N LEU A 186 3.60 4.52 15.33
CA LEU A 186 4.00 3.87 16.59
C LEU A 186 5.51 3.94 16.83
N THR A 187 6.32 3.69 15.80
CA THR A 187 7.78 3.84 15.88
C THR A 187 8.16 5.28 16.22
N ARG A 188 7.53 6.29 15.60
CA ARG A 188 7.76 7.71 15.93
C ARG A 188 7.39 8.04 17.37
N LEU A 189 6.25 7.55 17.86
CA LEU A 189 5.85 7.75 19.25
C LEU A 189 6.85 7.11 20.20
N ALA A 190 7.34 5.90 19.90
CA ALA A 190 8.37 5.25 20.67
C ALA A 190 9.67 6.08 20.72
N MET A 191 10.12 6.59 19.55
CA MET A 191 11.32 7.46 19.47
C MET A 191 11.17 8.74 20.30
N ILE A 192 9.98 9.36 20.29
CA ILE A 192 9.69 10.55 21.10
C ILE A 192 9.81 10.21 22.61
N LYS A 193 9.20 9.10 23.04
CA LYS A 193 9.27 8.63 24.43
C LYS A 193 10.71 8.32 24.83
N LEU A 194 11.47 7.59 23.99
CA LEU A 194 12.88 7.28 24.23
C LEU A 194 13.72 8.54 24.39
N ASN A 195 13.57 9.50 23.48
CA ASN A 195 14.30 10.77 23.51
C ASN A 195 13.92 11.65 24.70
N SER A 196 12.70 11.52 25.21
CA SER A 196 12.21 12.28 26.36
C SER A 196 12.53 11.64 27.71
N SER A 197 12.92 10.37 27.73
CA SER A 197 13.24 9.64 28.96
C SER A 197 14.46 10.22 29.66
N LYS A 198 14.26 10.74 30.86
CA LYS A 198 15.36 11.24 31.72
C LYS A 198 16.29 10.09 32.14
N GLU A 199 15.71 8.95 32.52
CA GLU A 199 16.44 7.77 32.95
C GLU A 199 17.43 7.26 31.86
N LEU A 200 16.97 7.18 30.61
CA LEU A 200 17.83 6.81 29.48
C LEU A 200 18.95 7.84 29.24
N LYS A 201 18.65 9.12 29.36
CA LYS A 201 19.68 10.19 29.24
C LYS A 201 20.74 10.11 30.34
N ASP A 202 20.31 9.87 31.57
CA ASP A 202 21.22 9.76 32.72
C ASP A 202 22.16 8.53 32.59
N LEU A 203 21.69 7.48 31.84
CA LEU A 203 22.50 6.30 31.48
C LEU A 203 23.42 6.52 30.27
N GLY A 204 23.39 7.71 29.64
CA GLY A 204 24.20 8.01 28.45
C GLY A 204 23.66 7.40 27.16
N PHE A 205 22.38 7.03 27.14
CA PHE A 205 21.71 6.52 25.94
C PHE A 205 21.55 7.59 24.87
N ARG A 206 21.85 7.24 23.63
CA ARG A 206 21.69 8.10 22.46
C ARG A 206 20.99 7.35 21.34
N LEU A 207 19.90 7.93 20.85
CA LEU A 207 19.21 7.47 19.65
C LEU A 207 20.02 7.89 18.43
N LEU A 208 20.34 6.95 17.53
CA LEU A 208 21.15 7.24 16.35
C LEU A 208 20.32 7.27 15.07
N ILE A 209 19.75 6.12 14.68
CA ILE A 209 19.13 5.94 13.36
C ILE A 209 17.89 5.06 13.48
N PRO A 210 16.73 5.48 12.93
CA PRO A 210 15.62 4.57 12.67
C PRO A 210 15.83 3.84 11.33
N VAL A 211 15.62 2.54 11.31
CA VAL A 211 15.69 1.70 10.11
C VAL A 211 14.38 0.91 10.01
N HIS A 212 13.44 1.40 9.20
CA HIS A 212 12.09 0.85 9.07
C HIS A 212 11.35 0.72 10.41
N ASP A 213 11.26 -0.48 10.96
CA ASP A 213 10.64 -0.84 12.24
C ASP A 213 11.66 -1.06 13.36
N GLU A 214 12.95 -0.82 13.08
CA GLU A 214 14.05 -0.92 14.03
C GLU A 214 14.56 0.46 14.45
N VAL A 215 15.15 0.50 15.65
CA VAL A 215 15.81 1.69 16.18
C VAL A 215 17.22 1.31 16.62
N ILE A 216 18.21 2.03 16.10
CA ILE A 216 19.61 1.85 16.49
C ILE A 216 19.97 2.95 17.47
N ALA A 217 20.56 2.54 18.58
CA ALA A 217 21.00 3.42 19.67
C ALA A 217 22.36 3.01 20.20
N GLU A 218 23.04 3.90 20.88
CA GLU A 218 24.28 3.62 21.59
C GLU A 218 24.18 4.02 23.07
N CYS A 219 24.96 3.40 23.89
CA CYS A 219 25.15 3.74 25.30
C CYS A 219 26.50 3.23 25.82
N PRO A 220 26.99 3.72 26.98
CA PRO A 220 28.13 3.16 27.66
C PRO A 220 27.94 1.66 27.93
N GLN A 221 29.02 0.87 27.77
CA GLN A 221 28.97 -0.59 27.86
C GLN A 221 28.44 -1.07 29.22
N GLU A 222 28.80 -0.38 30.30
CA GLU A 222 28.35 -0.67 31.66
C GLU A 222 26.85 -0.56 31.85
N ASN A 223 26.18 0.30 31.06
CA ASN A 223 24.75 0.56 31.15
C ASN A 223 23.92 -0.21 30.07
N ALA A 224 24.61 -0.98 29.21
CA ALA A 224 23.99 -1.58 28.03
C ALA A 224 22.74 -2.45 28.32
N LYS A 225 22.82 -3.30 29.38
CA LYS A 225 21.71 -4.18 29.77
C LYS A 225 20.52 -3.39 30.31
N GLN A 226 20.76 -2.33 31.08
CA GLN A 226 19.71 -1.48 31.61
C GLN A 226 19.04 -0.65 30.49
N CYS A 227 19.87 -0.06 29.63
CA CYS A 227 19.38 0.66 28.45
C CYS A 227 18.54 -0.22 27.52
N ALA A 228 18.98 -1.46 27.26
CA ALA A 228 18.27 -2.42 26.41
C ALA A 228 16.88 -2.75 26.99
N LYS A 229 16.78 -2.97 28.31
CA LYS A 229 15.51 -3.22 28.97
C LYS A 229 14.57 -2.03 28.85
N LEU A 230 15.04 -0.83 29.21
CA LEU A 230 14.25 0.40 29.12
C LEU A 230 13.80 0.72 27.69
N LEU A 231 14.67 0.46 26.71
CA LEU A 231 14.33 0.60 25.28
C LEU A 231 13.21 -0.36 24.89
N ALA A 232 13.33 -1.67 25.22
CA ALA A 232 12.30 -2.66 24.93
C ALA A 232 10.96 -2.30 25.57
N ASP A 233 10.97 -1.94 26.84
CA ASP A 233 9.77 -1.56 27.60
C ASP A 233 9.12 -0.31 27.01
N THR A 234 9.89 0.74 26.72
CA THR A 234 9.40 2.00 26.16
C THR A 234 8.80 1.80 24.77
N MET A 235 9.45 1.02 23.90
CA MET A 235 8.94 0.73 22.56
C MET A 235 7.66 -0.11 22.63
N SER A 236 7.60 -1.11 23.48
CA SER A 236 6.41 -1.95 23.67
C SER A 236 5.22 -1.13 24.19
N GLN A 237 5.46 -0.25 25.15
CA GLN A 237 4.45 0.63 25.74
C GLN A 237 4.01 1.78 24.82
N ALA A 238 4.72 2.05 23.75
CA ALA A 238 4.34 3.11 22.82
C ALA A 238 2.95 2.91 22.21
N ALA A 239 2.51 1.65 22.10
CA ALA A 239 1.25 1.25 21.48
C ALA A 239 0.11 0.99 22.50
N GLU A 240 0.36 0.97 23.83
CA GLU A 240 -0.60 0.49 24.86
C GLU A 240 -1.96 1.17 24.83
N ASN A 241 -2.01 2.48 24.52
CA ASN A 241 -3.27 3.23 24.46
C ASN A 241 -3.84 3.39 23.04
N ILE A 242 -3.23 2.72 22.06
CA ILE A 242 -3.56 2.88 20.65
C ILE A 242 -4.04 1.56 20.06
N LEU A 243 -3.43 0.45 20.46
CA LEU A 243 -3.76 -0.89 20.00
C LEU A 243 -4.27 -1.75 21.16
N GLU A 244 -5.25 -2.57 20.87
CA GLU A 244 -5.81 -3.54 21.84
C GLU A 244 -4.86 -4.71 22.12
N MET A 245 -3.90 -4.96 21.21
CA MET A 245 -2.94 -6.04 21.35
C MET A 245 -1.54 -5.53 21.72
N PRO A 246 -0.81 -6.24 22.59
CA PRO A 246 0.54 -5.85 22.97
C PRO A 246 1.51 -6.00 21.78
N ILE A 247 2.38 -5.02 21.63
CA ILE A 247 3.52 -5.11 20.71
C ILE A 247 4.74 -5.55 21.48
N LYS A 248 5.44 -6.55 20.96
CA LYS A 248 6.71 -7.02 21.52
C LYS A 248 7.85 -6.38 20.78
N CYS A 249 8.82 -5.86 21.55
CA CYS A 249 10.09 -5.35 21.05
C CYS A 249 11.22 -6.30 21.51
N ASP A 250 11.99 -6.84 20.56
CA ASP A 250 13.18 -7.62 20.83
C ASP A 250 14.39 -6.71 20.68
N VAL A 251 15.34 -6.75 21.65
CA VAL A 251 16.55 -5.92 21.64
C VAL A 251 17.78 -6.81 21.60
N THR A 252 18.73 -6.44 20.75
CA THR A 252 20.03 -7.10 20.62
C THR A 252 21.13 -6.12 21.00
N ILE A 253 22.05 -6.53 21.87
CA ILE A 253 23.21 -5.72 22.27
C ILE A 253 24.42 -6.18 21.45
N THR A 254 25.11 -5.24 20.79
CA THR A 254 26.31 -5.50 19.99
C THR A 254 27.39 -4.45 20.30
N LYS A 255 28.64 -4.71 19.97
CA LYS A 255 29.70 -3.70 20.08
C LYS A 255 29.74 -2.73 18.90
N GLU A 256 29.25 -3.17 17.78
CA GLU A 256 29.25 -2.43 16.52
C GLU A 256 28.00 -2.79 15.72
N TRP A 257 27.57 -1.94 14.83
CA TRP A 257 26.44 -2.19 13.94
C TRP A 257 26.74 -3.44 13.09
N TYR A 258 25.81 -4.37 13.00
CA TYR A 258 25.98 -5.73 12.44
C TYR A 258 27.00 -6.62 13.18
N GLY A 259 27.44 -6.23 14.37
CA GLY A 259 28.29 -7.04 15.23
C GLY A 259 27.58 -8.30 15.76
N LYS A 260 28.37 -9.20 16.35
CA LYS A 260 27.83 -10.36 17.06
C LYS A 260 27.14 -9.92 18.35
N GLU A 261 26.00 -10.53 18.65
CA GLU A 261 25.28 -10.34 19.90
C GLU A 261 26.18 -10.65 21.10
N ILE A 262 26.13 -9.77 22.09
CA ILE A 262 26.84 -9.92 23.38
C ILE A 262 25.83 -10.46 24.39
N GLN A 263 26.15 -11.56 25.04
CA GLN A 263 25.32 -12.17 26.09
C GLN A 263 25.38 -11.38 27.40
#